data_c480f8f281d8ae6caa24a0a5ccd1c66e
#
_entry.id   c480f8f281d8ae6caa24a0a5ccd1c66e
#
_cell.length_a   1.000
_cell.length_b   1.000
_cell.length_c   1.000
_cell.angle_alpha   90.00
_cell.angle_beta   90.00
_cell.angle_gamma   90.00
#
_symmetry.space_group_name_H-M   'P 1'
#
loop_
_entity.id
_entity.type
_entity.pdbx_description
1 polymer ?
#
loop_
_entity_poly.entity_id
_entity_poly.type
_entity_poly.pdbx_seq_one_letter_code
_entity_poly.pdbx_strand_id
1 'polypeptide(L)'
;MANSPVVEVEGKRLNLSNLDKVLYPGTGFTKGQVIDYYARIAPALLPHLAGRPVTMKRYPNGVDGEYFYEKNAPKHRPDWVKTAPIWSRHNRRHMNYLIVGDLPTLTWLANLASLEIHPSLALASDINCPTMMVFDLDPGAPANIVQCAQVGLWLRDIFEHWGLESFPKTSGSKGLQIYVPLNTPTSYDVTKPFAHALAQLLEHEHPELVVSDMKKEVRAGRIFVDWSQNDEHKTTVSVYSLRAREHPTVSTPVTWEEVARALRKRDASSLAFEAAQVLERFEKMGDLHAPVLKLKQKLPDLRGATSSAAEPGAVDLAAQAQESPPKSGAPGGSKAAGNSAEAKASQKPASSRPATAKPAGKKTSVNRKRRAV
;
A
#
# COMPACT_ATOMS: atom_id res chain seq x y z
N MET A 1 19.72 -32.60 -12.08
CA MET A 1 19.90 -31.16 -11.82
C MET A 1 19.04 -30.44 -12.84
N ALA A 2 18.04 -29.67 -12.41
CA ALA A 2 17.22 -28.90 -13.33
C ALA A 2 18.11 -27.89 -14.04
N ASN A 3 18.09 -27.95 -15.38
CA ASN A 3 18.89 -27.10 -16.24
C ASN A 3 18.39 -25.65 -16.07
N SER A 4 19.11 -24.83 -15.31
CA SER A 4 18.75 -23.41 -15.14
C SER A 4 19.05 -22.69 -16.45
N PRO A 5 18.04 -22.19 -17.18
CA PRO A 5 18.29 -21.55 -18.47
C PRO A 5 19.10 -20.26 -18.25
N VAL A 6 20.09 -20.08 -19.12
CA VAL A 6 20.84 -18.82 -19.22
C VAL A 6 20.15 -17.99 -20.29
N VAL A 7 19.70 -16.80 -19.91
CA VAL A 7 19.09 -15.83 -20.82
C VAL A 7 19.99 -14.61 -20.94
N GLU A 8 19.92 -13.96 -22.09
CA GLU A 8 20.57 -12.67 -22.30
C GLU A 8 19.49 -11.57 -22.34
N VAL A 9 19.67 -10.57 -21.49
CA VAL A 9 18.76 -9.41 -21.39
C VAL A 9 19.61 -8.15 -21.52
N GLU A 10 19.41 -7.38 -22.57
CA GLU A 10 20.18 -6.14 -22.85
C GLU A 10 21.69 -6.34 -22.68
N GLY A 11 22.25 -7.43 -23.25
CA GLY A 11 23.67 -7.76 -23.19
C GLY A 11 24.16 -8.27 -21.82
N LYS A 12 23.28 -8.53 -20.87
CA LYS A 12 23.61 -9.14 -19.57
C LYS A 12 23.14 -10.58 -19.50
N ARG A 13 24.03 -11.48 -19.08
CA ARG A 13 23.71 -12.90 -18.90
C ARG A 13 23.15 -13.16 -17.51
N LEU A 14 21.98 -13.79 -17.45
CA LEU A 14 21.29 -14.16 -16.22
C LEU A 14 21.02 -15.67 -16.20
N ASN A 15 21.35 -16.32 -15.09
CA ASN A 15 20.94 -17.69 -14.81
C ASN A 15 19.57 -17.65 -14.12
N LEU A 16 18.51 -18.00 -14.85
CA LEU A 16 17.19 -18.13 -14.25
C LEU A 16 17.04 -19.48 -13.60
N SER A 17 16.37 -19.56 -12.46
CA SER A 17 16.22 -20.80 -11.70
C SER A 17 14.79 -21.02 -11.27
N ASN A 18 14.37 -22.29 -11.21
CA ASN A 18 13.08 -22.70 -10.66
C ASN A 18 11.89 -21.94 -11.28
N LEU A 19 11.84 -21.78 -12.59
CA LEU A 19 10.79 -21.02 -13.28
C LEU A 19 9.38 -21.57 -13.02
N ASP A 20 9.26 -22.89 -12.90
CA ASP A 20 8.00 -23.59 -12.65
C ASP A 20 7.58 -23.57 -11.17
N LYS A 21 8.43 -23.00 -10.28
CA LYS A 21 8.09 -22.90 -8.87
C LYS A 21 6.87 -22.00 -8.68
N VAL A 22 5.80 -22.56 -8.15
CA VAL A 22 4.59 -21.80 -7.80
C VAL A 22 4.91 -20.87 -6.64
N LEU A 23 4.72 -19.56 -6.84
CA LEU A 23 4.91 -18.52 -5.83
C LEU A 23 3.58 -18.03 -5.23
N TYR A 24 2.47 -18.22 -5.94
CA TYR A 24 1.12 -17.93 -5.47
C TYR A 24 0.26 -19.21 -5.55
N PRO A 25 0.21 -20.00 -4.48
CA PRO A 25 -0.48 -21.30 -4.49
C PRO A 25 -1.96 -21.22 -4.86
N GLY A 26 -2.66 -20.16 -4.43
CA GLY A 26 -4.08 -19.97 -4.71
C GLY A 26 -4.42 -19.87 -6.20
N THR A 27 -3.47 -19.41 -7.04
CA THR A 27 -3.67 -19.23 -8.49
C THR A 27 -2.74 -20.08 -9.35
N GLY A 28 -1.79 -20.77 -8.76
CA GLY A 28 -0.75 -21.49 -9.50
C GLY A 28 0.27 -20.57 -10.18
N PHE A 29 0.30 -19.27 -9.85
CA PHE A 29 1.17 -18.30 -10.51
C PHE A 29 2.64 -18.57 -10.15
N THR A 30 3.43 -18.80 -11.20
CA THR A 30 4.81 -19.30 -11.06
C THR A 30 5.84 -18.18 -11.03
N LYS A 31 7.07 -18.54 -10.66
CA LYS A 31 8.21 -17.61 -10.71
C LYS A 31 8.50 -17.15 -12.14
N GLY A 32 8.32 -18.02 -13.14
CA GLY A 32 8.43 -17.63 -14.55
C GLY A 32 7.46 -16.54 -14.93
N GLN A 33 6.21 -16.64 -14.46
CA GLN A 33 5.17 -15.61 -14.68
C GLN A 33 5.46 -14.31 -13.93
N VAL A 34 6.06 -14.36 -12.74
CA VAL A 34 6.56 -13.16 -12.04
C VAL A 34 7.62 -12.44 -12.86
N ILE A 35 8.56 -13.19 -13.43
CA ILE A 35 9.62 -12.62 -14.29
C ILE A 35 9.01 -12.02 -15.55
N ASP A 36 8.09 -12.72 -16.20
CA ASP A 36 7.38 -12.24 -17.40
C ASP A 36 6.61 -10.95 -17.10
N TYR A 37 5.85 -10.93 -16.02
CA TYR A 37 5.13 -9.72 -15.60
C TYR A 37 6.07 -8.53 -15.44
N TYR A 38 7.17 -8.68 -14.69
CA TYR A 38 8.11 -7.58 -14.49
C TYR A 38 8.83 -7.15 -15.76
N ALA A 39 9.12 -8.09 -16.66
CA ALA A 39 9.71 -7.77 -17.96
C ALA A 39 8.75 -6.95 -18.83
N ARG A 40 7.48 -7.31 -18.87
CA ARG A 40 6.45 -6.63 -19.67
C ARG A 40 6.06 -5.26 -19.11
N ILE A 41 6.00 -5.12 -17.78
CA ILE A 41 5.65 -3.85 -17.13
C ILE A 41 6.87 -2.91 -16.95
N ALA A 42 8.08 -3.38 -17.27
CA ALA A 42 9.32 -2.61 -17.09
C ALA A 42 9.28 -1.20 -17.70
N PRO A 43 8.70 -0.96 -18.91
CA PRO A 43 8.63 0.38 -19.48
C PRO A 43 7.88 1.39 -18.60
N ALA A 44 6.85 0.94 -17.86
CA ALA A 44 6.13 1.78 -16.91
C ALA A 44 6.83 1.84 -15.54
N LEU A 45 7.37 0.72 -15.05
CA LEU A 45 7.90 0.62 -13.69
C LEU A 45 9.29 1.25 -13.53
N LEU A 46 10.21 1.01 -14.47
CA LEU A 46 11.62 1.44 -14.34
C LEU A 46 11.80 2.95 -14.12
N PRO A 47 11.05 3.84 -14.79
CA PRO A 47 11.13 5.28 -14.52
C PRO A 47 10.85 5.65 -13.06
N HIS A 48 9.95 4.93 -12.39
CA HIS A 48 9.62 5.16 -10.97
C HIS A 48 10.65 4.61 -9.99
N LEU A 49 11.52 3.70 -10.43
CA LEU A 49 12.62 3.15 -9.63
C LEU A 49 13.94 3.85 -9.88
N ALA A 50 14.08 4.55 -11.02
CA ALA A 50 15.32 5.14 -11.46
C ALA A 50 15.94 6.06 -10.40
N GLY A 51 17.18 5.77 -10.03
CA GLY A 51 17.94 6.56 -9.05
C GLY A 51 17.47 6.46 -7.60
N ARG A 52 16.44 5.66 -7.29
CA ARG A 52 15.93 5.52 -5.93
C ARG A 52 16.51 4.31 -5.21
N PRO A 53 16.88 4.44 -3.92
CA PRO A 53 17.20 3.29 -3.09
C PRO A 53 16.00 2.34 -2.98
N VAL A 54 16.21 1.07 -3.29
CA VAL A 54 15.15 0.05 -3.31
C VAL A 54 15.35 -0.96 -2.18
N THR A 55 14.27 -1.24 -1.46
CA THR A 55 14.13 -2.38 -0.56
C THR A 55 13.36 -3.49 -1.29
N MET A 56 13.92 -4.68 -1.32
CA MET A 56 13.24 -5.87 -1.80
C MET A 56 12.45 -6.53 -0.67
N LYS A 57 11.25 -7.02 -0.98
CA LYS A 57 10.56 -7.97 -0.11
C LYS A 57 10.45 -9.29 -0.84
N ARG A 58 11.24 -10.27 -0.38
CA ARG A 58 11.47 -11.54 -1.06
C ARG A 58 10.66 -12.66 -0.43
N TYR A 59 10.15 -13.53 -1.28
CA TYR A 59 9.32 -14.69 -0.94
C TYR A 59 9.85 -15.97 -1.61
N PRO A 60 11.03 -16.46 -1.23
CA PRO A 60 11.67 -17.57 -1.92
C PRO A 60 10.85 -18.85 -1.92
N ASN A 61 9.92 -19.02 -0.95
CA ASN A 61 9.03 -20.15 -0.82
C ASN A 61 7.56 -19.86 -1.14
N GLY A 62 7.31 -18.75 -1.87
CA GLY A 62 5.96 -18.31 -2.22
C GLY A 62 5.33 -17.46 -1.12
N VAL A 63 4.13 -16.96 -1.41
CA VAL A 63 3.42 -15.96 -0.56
C VAL A 63 3.00 -16.52 0.79
N ASP A 64 2.81 -17.83 0.92
CA ASP A 64 2.46 -18.50 2.17
C ASP A 64 3.69 -18.86 3.02
N GLY A 65 4.90 -18.70 2.46
CA GLY A 65 6.16 -18.98 3.14
C GLY A 65 6.72 -17.76 3.89
N GLU A 66 7.84 -18.02 4.57
CA GLU A 66 8.58 -16.95 5.21
C GLU A 66 9.07 -15.93 4.19
N TYR A 67 9.01 -14.65 4.56
CA TYR A 67 9.52 -13.54 3.77
C TYR A 67 10.50 -12.70 4.57
N PHE A 68 11.32 -11.94 3.86
CA PHE A 68 12.21 -10.99 4.48
C PHE A 68 12.40 -9.73 3.65
N TYR A 69 12.58 -8.62 4.36
CA TYR A 69 12.98 -7.36 3.76
C TYR A 69 14.50 -7.33 3.59
N GLU A 70 14.96 -7.04 2.39
CA GLU A 70 16.37 -6.92 2.06
C GLU A 70 16.67 -5.50 1.61
N LYS A 71 17.18 -4.69 2.56
CA LYS A 71 17.59 -3.30 2.32
C LYS A 71 19.01 -3.20 1.78
N ASN A 72 19.88 -4.10 2.26
CA ASN A 72 21.27 -4.13 1.82
C ASN A 72 21.41 -5.10 0.64
N ALA A 73 22.04 -4.65 -0.44
CA ALA A 73 22.23 -5.46 -1.64
C ALA A 73 22.95 -6.78 -1.32
N PRO A 74 22.46 -7.93 -1.86
CA PRO A 74 23.09 -9.23 -1.66
C PRO A 74 24.55 -9.23 -2.10
N LYS A 75 25.43 -9.92 -1.35
CA LYS A 75 26.85 -10.03 -1.70
C LYS A 75 27.08 -10.77 -3.03
N HIS A 76 26.19 -11.67 -3.40
CA HIS A 76 26.24 -12.48 -4.63
C HIS A 76 25.60 -11.78 -5.85
N ARG A 77 25.30 -10.46 -5.74
CA ARG A 77 24.78 -9.73 -6.89
C ARG A 77 25.79 -9.69 -8.02
N PRO A 78 25.33 -9.69 -9.28
CA PRO A 78 26.21 -9.42 -10.41
C PRO A 78 26.88 -8.04 -10.30
N ASP A 79 28.09 -7.90 -10.80
CA ASP A 79 28.85 -6.66 -10.72
C ASP A 79 28.21 -5.47 -11.45
N TRP A 80 27.38 -5.76 -12.46
CA TRP A 80 26.63 -4.75 -13.20
C TRP A 80 25.39 -4.21 -12.45
N VAL A 81 24.95 -4.86 -11.36
CA VAL A 81 23.87 -4.38 -10.52
C VAL A 81 24.35 -3.21 -9.66
N LYS A 82 23.83 -2.02 -9.93
CA LYS A 82 24.20 -0.78 -9.26
C LYS A 82 23.70 -0.72 -7.83
N THR A 83 24.49 -0.08 -6.96
CA THR A 83 24.13 0.17 -5.56
C THR A 83 24.48 1.60 -5.18
N ALA A 84 23.79 2.11 -4.14
CA ALA A 84 24.13 3.38 -3.52
C ALA A 84 24.33 3.19 -2.00
N PRO A 85 25.43 3.71 -1.43
CA PRO A 85 25.66 3.68 0.02
C PRO A 85 24.83 4.77 0.71
N ILE A 86 23.83 4.36 1.48
CA ILE A 86 22.98 5.26 2.28
C ILE A 86 23.28 5.03 3.76
N TRP A 87 23.53 6.10 4.51
CA TRP A 87 23.75 6.02 5.94
C TRP A 87 22.49 5.57 6.67
N SER A 88 22.60 4.52 7.47
CA SER A 88 21.52 4.03 8.33
C SER A 88 21.81 4.44 9.79
N ARG A 89 21.05 5.39 10.32
CA ARG A 89 21.16 5.80 11.73
C ARG A 89 20.93 4.62 12.69
N HIS A 90 19.97 3.75 12.37
CA HIS A 90 19.65 2.57 13.17
C HIS A 90 20.82 1.58 13.23
N ASN A 91 21.45 1.29 12.08
CA ASN A 91 22.55 0.32 12.00
C ASN A 91 23.92 0.97 12.22
N ARG A 92 24.02 2.30 12.35
CA ARG A 92 25.25 3.09 12.48
C ARG A 92 26.31 2.75 11.42
N ARG A 93 25.87 2.50 10.19
CA ARG A 93 26.73 2.17 9.04
C ARG A 93 26.04 2.53 7.73
N HIS A 94 26.83 2.59 6.67
CA HIS A 94 26.28 2.63 5.31
C HIS A 94 25.65 1.28 4.94
N MET A 95 24.46 1.35 4.37
CA MET A 95 23.76 0.24 3.76
C MET A 95 23.82 0.43 2.25
N ASN A 96 24.25 -0.59 1.50
CA ASN A 96 24.30 -0.53 0.06
C ASN A 96 22.93 -0.90 -0.52
N TYR A 97 22.09 0.09 -0.76
CA TYR A 97 20.78 -0.13 -1.39
C TYR A 97 20.93 -0.42 -2.87
N LEU A 98 20.07 -1.28 -3.41
CA LEU A 98 19.96 -1.49 -4.84
C LEU A 98 19.41 -0.26 -5.53
N ILE A 99 19.95 0.01 -6.73
CA ILE A 99 19.42 0.99 -7.68
C ILE A 99 18.95 0.22 -8.92
N VAL A 100 17.65 0.25 -9.17
CA VAL A 100 17.00 -0.49 -10.26
C VAL A 100 16.69 0.49 -11.37
N GLY A 101 17.46 0.47 -12.43
CA GLY A 101 17.30 1.42 -13.55
C GLY A 101 17.29 0.77 -14.92
N ASP A 102 17.34 -0.57 -15.00
CA ASP A 102 17.39 -1.31 -16.24
C ASP A 102 16.66 -2.66 -16.12
N LEU A 103 16.28 -3.21 -17.26
CA LEU A 103 15.56 -4.47 -17.35
C LEU A 103 16.36 -5.67 -16.82
N PRO A 104 17.68 -5.80 -17.05
CA PRO A 104 18.45 -6.89 -16.46
C PRO A 104 18.39 -6.91 -14.93
N THR A 105 18.53 -5.74 -14.27
CA THR A 105 18.44 -5.63 -12.82
C THR A 105 17.06 -6.01 -12.31
N LEU A 106 15.99 -5.54 -12.96
CA LEU A 106 14.62 -5.87 -12.60
C LEU A 106 14.34 -7.38 -12.76
N THR A 107 14.79 -7.99 -13.86
CA THR A 107 14.70 -9.44 -14.11
C THR A 107 15.46 -10.23 -13.04
N TRP A 108 16.63 -9.76 -12.65
CA TRP A 108 17.41 -10.39 -11.59
C TRP A 108 16.69 -10.33 -10.24
N LEU A 109 16.07 -9.19 -9.89
CA LEU A 109 15.26 -9.08 -8.67
C LEU A 109 14.10 -10.10 -8.69
N ALA A 110 13.38 -10.18 -9.80
CA ALA A 110 12.28 -11.13 -9.97
C ALA A 110 12.76 -12.59 -9.82
N ASN A 111 13.94 -12.90 -10.38
CA ASN A 111 14.57 -14.22 -10.22
C ASN A 111 14.97 -14.55 -8.77
N LEU A 112 15.20 -13.54 -7.92
CA LEU A 112 15.37 -13.72 -6.47
C LEU A 112 14.04 -13.89 -5.69
N ALA A 113 12.91 -14.01 -6.40
CA ALA A 113 11.56 -14.00 -5.82
C ALA A 113 11.27 -12.72 -5.01
N SER A 114 11.80 -11.58 -5.45
CA SER A 114 11.41 -10.25 -4.94
C SER A 114 10.04 -9.90 -5.50
N LEU A 115 8.98 -10.33 -4.80
CA LEU A 115 7.60 -10.08 -5.24
C LEU A 115 7.22 -8.63 -5.06
N GLU A 116 7.69 -7.99 -3.98
CA GLU A 116 7.38 -6.58 -3.75
C GLU A 116 8.66 -5.73 -3.84
N ILE A 117 8.55 -4.61 -4.53
CA ILE A 117 9.61 -3.63 -4.76
C ILE A 117 9.21 -2.33 -4.07
N HIS A 118 10.04 -1.87 -3.14
CA HIS A 118 9.74 -0.70 -2.30
C HIS A 118 10.84 0.36 -2.45
N PRO A 119 10.68 1.39 -3.30
CA PRO A 119 11.63 2.49 -3.40
C PRO A 119 11.48 3.51 -2.27
N SER A 120 12.53 4.30 -2.06
CA SER A 120 12.49 5.55 -1.30
C SER A 120 11.69 6.62 -2.04
N LEU A 121 11.12 7.58 -1.30
CA LEU A 121 10.50 8.78 -1.88
C LEU A 121 11.53 9.79 -2.40
N ALA A 122 12.81 9.64 -2.02
CA ALA A 122 13.92 10.46 -2.48
C ALA A 122 14.84 9.70 -3.45
N LEU A 123 15.67 10.43 -4.17
CA LEU A 123 16.74 9.86 -4.98
C LEU A 123 17.97 9.55 -4.09
N ALA A 124 18.78 8.58 -4.52
CA ALA A 124 20.03 8.24 -3.80
C ALA A 124 21.06 9.36 -3.84
N SER A 125 20.99 10.24 -4.84
CA SER A 125 21.85 11.43 -4.96
C SER A 125 21.57 12.50 -3.90
N ASP A 126 20.32 12.53 -3.38
CA ASP A 126 19.91 13.41 -2.29
C ASP A 126 18.80 12.74 -1.48
N ILE A 127 19.21 11.88 -0.56
CA ILE A 127 18.29 11.04 0.22
C ILE A 127 17.42 11.84 1.19
N ASN A 128 17.79 13.07 1.51
CA ASN A 128 17.07 13.93 2.44
C ASN A 128 16.01 14.81 1.74
N CYS A 129 16.03 14.84 0.40
CA CYS A 129 15.13 15.64 -0.41
C CYS A 129 14.09 14.74 -1.13
N PRO A 130 12.90 14.52 -0.55
CA PRO A 130 11.87 13.73 -1.22
C PRO A 130 11.34 14.45 -2.45
N THR A 131 11.16 13.73 -3.55
CA THR A 131 10.59 14.25 -4.79
C THR A 131 9.07 14.20 -4.82
N MET A 132 8.48 13.55 -3.83
CA MET A 132 7.04 13.37 -3.68
C MET A 132 6.68 13.16 -2.21
N MET A 133 5.44 13.43 -1.86
CA MET A 133 4.83 13.09 -0.58
C MET A 133 3.78 12.00 -0.80
N VAL A 134 3.55 11.15 0.20
CA VAL A 134 2.57 10.05 0.13
C VAL A 134 1.69 10.01 1.37
N PHE A 135 0.41 9.73 1.15
CA PHE A 135 -0.56 9.38 2.18
C PHE A 135 -0.98 7.94 1.95
N ASP A 136 -0.62 7.05 2.87
CA ASP A 136 -0.98 5.63 2.80
C ASP A 136 -2.24 5.40 3.64
N LEU A 137 -3.34 5.09 2.98
CA LEU A 137 -4.66 4.94 3.59
C LEU A 137 -4.89 3.45 3.90
N ASP A 138 -4.70 3.10 5.17
CA ASP A 138 -4.82 1.72 5.66
C ASP A 138 -6.17 1.48 6.35
N PRO A 139 -7.07 0.66 5.80
CA PRO A 139 -8.36 0.37 6.43
C PRO A 139 -8.20 -0.63 7.58
N GLY A 140 -8.77 -0.27 8.74
CA GLY A 140 -8.98 -1.19 9.86
C GLY A 140 -10.33 -1.92 9.69
N ALA A 141 -10.32 -3.26 9.72
CA ALA A 141 -11.55 -4.03 9.55
C ALA A 141 -12.65 -3.58 10.54
N PRO A 142 -13.93 -3.49 10.11
CA PRO A 142 -14.50 -3.94 8.82
C PRO A 142 -14.38 -2.92 7.66
N ALA A 143 -13.77 -1.74 7.88
CA ALA A 143 -13.52 -0.81 6.77
C ALA A 143 -12.63 -1.45 5.70
N ASN A 144 -12.78 -0.99 4.46
CA ASN A 144 -12.06 -1.49 3.30
C ASN A 144 -11.67 -0.36 2.34
N ILE A 145 -11.25 -0.67 1.12
CA ILE A 145 -10.79 0.31 0.14
C ILE A 145 -11.87 1.32 -0.28
N VAL A 146 -13.17 1.00 -0.11
CA VAL A 146 -14.25 1.94 -0.41
C VAL A 146 -14.23 3.12 0.57
N GLN A 147 -13.98 2.87 1.85
CA GLN A 147 -13.78 3.93 2.84
C GLN A 147 -12.47 4.67 2.61
N CYS A 148 -11.39 3.97 2.17
CA CYS A 148 -10.18 4.66 1.71
C CYS A 148 -10.45 5.59 0.54
N ALA A 149 -11.33 5.21 -0.40
CA ALA A 149 -11.73 6.06 -1.51
C ALA A 149 -12.41 7.36 -1.03
N GLN A 150 -13.25 7.29 -0.02
CA GLN A 150 -13.87 8.49 0.59
C GLN A 150 -12.79 9.43 1.15
N VAL A 151 -11.89 8.91 2.00
CA VAL A 151 -10.80 9.71 2.58
C VAL A 151 -9.86 10.24 1.49
N GLY A 152 -9.58 9.45 0.46
CA GLY A 152 -8.77 9.86 -0.67
C GLY A 152 -9.38 11.02 -1.45
N LEU A 153 -10.70 11.05 -1.63
CA LEU A 153 -11.39 12.16 -2.29
C LEU A 153 -11.35 13.44 -1.44
N TRP A 154 -11.48 13.36 -0.12
CA TRP A 154 -11.28 14.52 0.75
C TRP A 154 -9.86 15.08 0.66
N LEU A 155 -8.85 14.19 0.65
CA LEU A 155 -7.46 14.62 0.42
C LEU A 155 -7.29 15.31 -0.94
N ARG A 156 -7.87 14.75 -2.01
CA ARG A 156 -7.84 15.38 -3.33
C ARG A 156 -8.43 16.80 -3.29
N ASP A 157 -9.62 16.94 -2.72
CA ASP A 157 -10.33 18.22 -2.69
C ASP A 157 -9.52 19.27 -1.90
N ILE A 158 -8.86 18.89 -0.81
CA ILE A 158 -7.93 19.76 -0.07
C ILE A 158 -6.72 20.13 -0.94
N PHE A 159 -6.12 19.19 -1.64
CA PHE A 159 -4.98 19.48 -2.52
C PHE A 159 -5.37 20.38 -3.68
N GLU A 160 -6.50 20.14 -4.33
CA GLU A 160 -7.04 20.98 -5.41
C GLU A 160 -7.31 22.40 -4.92
N HIS A 161 -7.86 22.58 -3.72
CA HIS A 161 -8.04 23.89 -3.10
C HIS A 161 -6.71 24.65 -2.91
N TRP A 162 -5.62 23.93 -2.67
CA TRP A 162 -4.28 24.52 -2.57
C TRP A 162 -3.52 24.60 -3.91
N GLY A 163 -4.18 24.28 -5.00
CA GLY A 163 -3.57 24.27 -6.33
C GLY A 163 -2.54 23.16 -6.52
N LEU A 164 -2.66 22.07 -5.77
CA LEU A 164 -1.81 20.88 -5.87
C LEU A 164 -2.53 19.76 -6.59
N GLU A 165 -1.85 19.12 -7.54
CA GLU A 165 -2.32 17.89 -8.16
C GLU A 165 -1.86 16.69 -7.35
N SER A 166 -2.72 15.68 -7.28
CA SER A 166 -2.46 14.42 -6.57
C SER A 166 -2.89 13.22 -7.41
N PHE A 167 -2.21 12.09 -7.18
CA PHE A 167 -2.34 10.90 -8.02
C PHE A 167 -2.59 9.66 -7.15
N PRO A 168 -3.77 9.03 -7.29
CA PRO A 168 -4.11 7.85 -6.53
C PRO A 168 -3.56 6.58 -7.16
N LYS A 169 -3.20 5.62 -6.32
CA LYS A 169 -2.99 4.23 -6.70
C LYS A 169 -3.50 3.28 -5.63
N THR A 170 -3.94 2.10 -6.02
CA THR A 170 -4.24 1.06 -5.04
C THR A 170 -2.94 0.57 -4.39
N SER A 171 -2.99 0.17 -3.14
CA SER A 171 -1.83 -0.49 -2.52
C SER A 171 -1.60 -1.89 -3.09
N GLY A 172 -2.54 -2.42 -3.88
CA GLY A 172 -2.56 -3.82 -4.33
C GLY A 172 -2.80 -4.81 -3.20
N SER A 173 -3.24 -4.31 -2.04
CA SER A 173 -3.58 -5.10 -0.86
C SER A 173 -4.96 -4.69 -0.34
N LYS A 174 -5.05 -3.80 0.63
CA LYS A 174 -6.32 -3.41 1.27
C LYS A 174 -6.65 -1.94 1.10
N GLY A 175 -5.66 -1.11 0.86
CA GLY A 175 -5.74 0.34 0.97
C GLY A 175 -5.50 1.08 -0.34
N LEU A 176 -5.52 2.38 -0.23
CA LEU A 176 -5.28 3.34 -1.30
C LEU A 176 -4.09 4.24 -0.90
N GLN A 177 -3.29 4.65 -1.85
CA GLN A 177 -2.19 5.59 -1.61
C GLN A 177 -2.35 6.82 -2.50
N ILE A 178 -2.19 8.00 -1.92
CA ILE A 178 -2.28 9.28 -2.62
C ILE A 178 -0.89 9.87 -2.69
N TYR A 179 -0.42 10.12 -3.90
CA TYR A 179 0.88 10.72 -4.17
C TYR A 179 0.72 12.17 -4.57
N VAL A 180 1.50 13.04 -3.93
CA VAL A 180 1.63 14.46 -4.29
C VAL A 180 3.05 14.67 -4.80
N PRO A 181 3.26 14.83 -6.12
CA PRO A 181 4.58 15.13 -6.68
C PRO A 181 5.05 16.49 -6.18
N LEU A 182 6.33 16.59 -5.88
CA LEU A 182 6.97 17.83 -5.49
C LEU A 182 8.03 18.22 -6.53
N ASN A 183 9.04 17.37 -6.73
CA ASN A 183 10.14 17.57 -7.68
C ASN A 183 10.77 18.98 -7.58
N THR A 184 10.69 19.59 -6.40
CA THR A 184 11.27 20.87 -6.00
C THR A 184 12.06 20.66 -4.72
N PRO A 185 13.08 21.47 -4.43
CA PRO A 185 13.84 21.35 -3.19
C PRO A 185 12.94 21.43 -1.96
N THR A 186 12.97 20.37 -1.15
CA THR A 186 12.23 20.26 0.11
C THR A 186 12.93 19.23 1.00
N SER A 187 12.49 19.06 2.25
CA SER A 187 13.03 18.05 3.14
C SER A 187 11.94 17.25 3.85
N TYR A 188 12.31 16.11 4.43
CA TYR A 188 11.38 15.34 5.27
C TYR A 188 10.96 16.10 6.53
N ASP A 189 11.77 17.06 7.00
CA ASP A 189 11.40 17.94 8.13
C ASP A 189 10.25 18.91 7.75
N VAL A 190 9.97 19.08 6.46
CA VAL A 190 8.82 19.83 5.95
C VAL A 190 7.67 18.88 5.62
N THR A 191 7.93 17.85 4.81
CA THR A 191 6.87 16.99 4.27
C THR A 191 6.21 16.12 5.34
N LYS A 192 6.95 15.61 6.32
CA LYS A 192 6.42 14.74 7.36
C LYS A 192 5.50 15.47 8.33
N PRO A 193 5.88 16.63 8.92
CA PRO A 193 4.96 17.42 9.74
C PRO A 193 3.73 17.91 8.95
N PHE A 194 3.90 18.28 7.68
CA PHE A 194 2.79 18.66 6.82
C PHE A 194 1.79 17.51 6.66
N ALA A 195 2.27 16.31 6.31
CA ALA A 195 1.42 15.14 6.17
C ALA A 195 0.73 14.75 7.49
N HIS A 196 1.42 14.91 8.62
CA HIS A 196 0.86 14.65 9.94
C HIS A 196 -0.25 15.65 10.29
N ALA A 197 -0.01 16.94 10.08
CA ALA A 197 -1.02 17.98 10.35
C ALA A 197 -2.29 17.75 9.51
N LEU A 198 -2.14 17.36 8.24
CA LEU A 198 -3.29 17.06 7.38
C LEU A 198 -4.03 15.79 7.82
N ALA A 199 -3.31 14.75 8.27
CA ALA A 199 -3.95 13.56 8.85
C ALA A 199 -4.73 13.89 10.12
N GLN A 200 -4.20 14.78 10.98
CA GLN A 200 -4.89 15.26 12.20
C GLN A 200 -6.11 16.12 11.87
N LEU A 201 -6.02 16.96 10.84
CA LEU A 201 -7.17 17.74 10.36
C LEU A 201 -8.32 16.82 9.93
N LEU A 202 -8.03 15.82 9.09
CA LEU A 202 -9.02 14.85 8.65
C LEU A 202 -9.60 14.04 9.81
N GLU A 203 -8.80 13.67 10.81
CA GLU A 203 -9.29 12.99 12.01
C GLU A 203 -10.21 13.90 12.84
N HIS A 204 -9.88 15.19 12.92
CA HIS A 204 -10.72 16.16 13.64
C HIS A 204 -12.07 16.37 12.96
N GLU A 205 -12.09 16.46 11.62
CA GLU A 205 -13.31 16.67 10.84
C GLU A 205 -14.17 15.39 10.71
N HIS A 206 -13.51 14.21 10.71
CA HIS A 206 -14.16 12.91 10.46
C HIS A 206 -13.71 11.84 11.47
N PRO A 207 -13.86 12.05 12.78
CA PRO A 207 -13.32 11.18 13.82
C PRO A 207 -13.92 9.77 13.80
N GLU A 208 -15.13 9.60 13.23
CA GLU A 208 -15.78 8.31 13.06
C GLU A 208 -15.14 7.44 11.98
N LEU A 209 -14.45 8.05 11.01
CA LEU A 209 -13.88 7.34 9.85
C LEU A 209 -12.36 7.40 9.78
N VAL A 210 -11.72 8.46 10.25
CA VAL A 210 -10.29 8.70 10.12
C VAL A 210 -9.58 8.55 11.46
N VAL A 211 -8.34 8.07 11.42
CA VAL A 211 -7.42 8.04 12.56
C VAL A 211 -5.99 8.34 12.07
N SER A 212 -5.29 9.21 12.79
CA SER A 212 -3.88 9.56 12.58
C SER A 212 -2.94 8.90 13.59
N ASP A 213 -3.48 8.29 14.66
CA ASP A 213 -2.69 7.56 15.68
C ASP A 213 -2.18 6.23 15.11
N MET A 214 -0.88 5.97 15.30
CA MET A 214 -0.21 4.76 14.82
C MET A 214 -0.61 3.47 15.56
N LYS A 215 -1.32 3.57 16.70
CA LYS A 215 -1.77 2.42 17.46
C LYS A 215 -2.82 1.62 16.70
N LYS A 216 -2.66 0.30 16.68
CA LYS A 216 -3.59 -0.59 15.96
C LYS A 216 -4.96 -0.70 16.61
N GLU A 217 -5.02 -0.54 17.90
CA GLU A 217 -6.22 -0.71 18.74
C GLU A 217 -7.31 0.32 18.39
N VAL A 218 -6.91 1.50 17.91
CA VAL A 218 -7.85 2.58 17.57
C VAL A 218 -8.32 2.56 16.10
N ARG A 219 -7.87 1.59 15.30
CA ARG A 219 -8.13 1.58 13.84
C ARG A 219 -9.38 0.78 13.43
N ALA A 220 -10.02 0.06 14.35
CA ALA A 220 -11.19 -0.75 13.99
C ALA A 220 -12.30 0.09 13.35
N GLY A 221 -12.72 -0.27 12.14
CA GLY A 221 -13.73 0.43 11.36
C GLY A 221 -13.29 1.77 10.75
N ARG A 222 -12.03 2.20 10.98
CA ARG A 222 -11.51 3.50 10.53
C ARG A 222 -10.35 3.34 9.54
N ILE A 223 -10.03 4.43 8.88
CA ILE A 223 -8.91 4.54 7.95
C ILE A 223 -7.75 5.22 8.66
N PHE A 224 -6.67 4.49 8.83
CA PHE A 224 -5.42 5.08 9.29
C PHE A 224 -4.74 5.81 8.13
N VAL A 225 -4.55 7.10 8.30
CA VAL A 225 -3.78 7.93 7.36
C VAL A 225 -2.31 7.86 7.78
N ASP A 226 -1.55 6.93 7.19
CA ASP A 226 -0.12 6.74 7.53
C ASP A 226 0.73 7.85 6.90
N TRP A 227 0.79 8.97 7.60
CA TRP A 227 1.65 10.12 7.31
C TRP A 227 3.13 9.81 7.52
N SER A 228 3.45 8.79 8.32
CA SER A 228 4.82 8.44 8.71
C SER A 228 5.63 7.83 7.57
N GLN A 229 5.01 7.51 6.42
CA GLN A 229 5.73 7.09 5.22
C GLN A 229 6.64 8.19 4.67
N ASN A 230 6.37 9.46 4.99
CA ASN A 230 7.19 10.61 4.61
C ASN A 230 8.43 10.73 5.51
N ASP A 231 9.35 9.77 5.41
CA ASP A 231 10.53 9.65 6.25
C ASP A 231 11.72 9.09 5.45
N GLU A 232 12.91 9.63 5.68
CA GLU A 232 14.14 9.24 4.97
C GLU A 232 14.51 7.77 5.12
N HIS A 233 14.03 7.10 6.19
CA HIS A 233 14.32 5.71 6.48
C HIS A 233 13.25 4.75 5.97
N LYS A 234 12.16 5.28 5.43
CA LYS A 234 11.01 4.53 4.92
C LYS A 234 11.12 4.28 3.42
N THR A 235 10.55 3.17 3.03
CA THR A 235 10.31 2.82 1.63
C THR A 235 8.86 2.36 1.51
N THR A 236 8.19 2.72 0.44
CA THR A 236 6.79 2.36 0.19
C THR A 236 6.68 1.53 -1.07
N VAL A 237 5.61 0.72 -1.19
CA VAL A 237 5.42 -0.14 -2.36
C VAL A 237 5.36 0.70 -3.65
N SER A 238 6.16 0.31 -4.65
CA SER A 238 6.17 0.98 -5.95
C SER A 238 4.84 0.82 -6.67
N VAL A 239 4.49 1.83 -7.46
CA VAL A 239 3.53 1.64 -8.55
C VAL A 239 3.97 0.45 -9.41
N TYR A 240 3.03 -0.33 -9.90
CA TYR A 240 3.26 -1.56 -10.70
C TYR A 240 3.99 -2.71 -9.98
N SER A 241 4.28 -2.61 -8.69
CA SER A 241 4.83 -3.72 -7.92
C SER A 241 3.76 -4.78 -7.65
N LEU A 242 4.09 -6.05 -7.87
CA LEU A 242 3.31 -7.18 -7.35
C LEU A 242 3.18 -7.08 -5.83
N ARG A 243 2.14 -7.70 -5.29
CA ARG A 243 1.94 -7.87 -3.85
C ARG A 243 1.83 -9.35 -3.51
N ALA A 244 2.44 -9.71 -2.40
CA ALA A 244 2.35 -11.06 -1.88
C ALA A 244 1.02 -11.23 -1.12
N ARG A 245 -0.01 -11.57 -1.87
CA ARG A 245 -1.36 -11.91 -1.40
C ARG A 245 -1.73 -13.29 -1.95
N GLU A 246 -2.91 -13.74 -1.67
CA GLU A 246 -3.43 -15.00 -2.22
C GLU A 246 -3.38 -15.01 -3.76
N HIS A 247 -3.72 -13.87 -4.36
CA HIS A 247 -3.64 -13.61 -5.80
C HIS A 247 -2.47 -12.68 -6.14
N PRO A 248 -1.93 -12.73 -7.38
CA PRO A 248 -0.85 -11.86 -7.84
C PRO A 248 -1.36 -10.44 -8.12
N THR A 249 -1.91 -9.79 -7.08
CA THR A 249 -2.39 -8.42 -7.15
C THR A 249 -1.23 -7.45 -7.31
N VAL A 250 -1.53 -6.26 -7.81
CA VAL A 250 -0.56 -5.22 -8.15
C VAL A 250 -0.94 -3.90 -7.50
N SER A 251 0.06 -3.16 -7.06
CA SER A 251 -0.09 -1.75 -6.68
C SER A 251 -0.31 -0.91 -7.94
N THR A 252 -1.57 -0.58 -8.24
CA THR A 252 -2.02 -0.11 -9.54
C THR A 252 -2.43 1.35 -9.52
N PRO A 253 -1.93 2.20 -10.43
CA PRO A 253 -2.42 3.55 -10.58
C PRO A 253 -3.86 3.54 -11.10
N VAL A 254 -4.66 4.42 -10.54
CA VAL A 254 -6.07 4.59 -10.89
C VAL A 254 -6.39 6.07 -11.08
N THR A 255 -7.46 6.37 -11.82
CA THR A 255 -7.94 7.74 -11.96
C THR A 255 -8.81 8.13 -10.76
N TRP A 256 -8.93 9.42 -10.49
CA TRP A 256 -9.87 9.93 -9.49
C TRP A 256 -11.32 9.58 -9.80
N GLU A 257 -11.67 9.46 -11.10
CA GLU A 257 -12.98 9.01 -11.51
C GLU A 257 -13.24 7.54 -11.15
N GLU A 258 -12.24 6.65 -11.29
CA GLU A 258 -12.33 5.25 -10.84
C GLU A 258 -12.53 5.18 -9.34
N VAL A 259 -11.79 5.99 -8.56
CA VAL A 259 -11.94 6.09 -7.10
C VAL A 259 -13.35 6.55 -6.72
N ALA A 260 -13.83 7.63 -7.33
CA ALA A 260 -15.18 8.14 -7.08
C ALA A 260 -16.28 7.14 -7.49
N ARG A 261 -16.09 6.41 -8.58
CA ARG A 261 -17.01 5.37 -9.04
C ARG A 261 -17.09 4.19 -8.08
N ALA A 262 -15.92 3.74 -7.55
CA ALA A 262 -15.86 2.67 -6.56
C ALA A 262 -16.62 3.05 -5.28
N LEU A 263 -16.48 4.31 -4.83
CA LEU A 263 -17.22 4.83 -3.70
C LEU A 263 -18.71 4.86 -3.96
N ARG A 264 -19.17 5.46 -5.08
CA ARG A 264 -20.61 5.55 -5.42
C ARG A 264 -21.26 4.19 -5.53
N LYS A 265 -20.56 3.21 -6.11
CA LYS A 265 -21.06 1.84 -6.28
C LYS A 265 -20.87 0.96 -5.04
N ARG A 266 -20.12 1.43 -4.04
CA ARG A 266 -19.68 0.65 -2.87
C ARG A 266 -18.99 -0.67 -3.27
N ASP A 267 -18.23 -0.63 -4.36
CA ASP A 267 -17.61 -1.80 -4.98
C ASP A 267 -16.08 -1.79 -4.77
N ALA A 268 -15.63 -2.54 -3.76
CA ALA A 268 -14.21 -2.71 -3.46
C ALA A 268 -13.46 -3.48 -4.55
N SER A 269 -14.14 -4.37 -5.29
CA SER A 269 -13.50 -5.22 -6.31
C SER A 269 -13.06 -4.43 -7.52
N SER A 270 -13.71 -3.30 -7.82
CA SER A 270 -13.36 -2.41 -8.93
C SER A 270 -12.00 -1.71 -8.76
N LEU A 271 -11.41 -1.75 -7.56
CA LEU A 271 -10.07 -1.24 -7.26
C LEU A 271 -9.06 -2.36 -6.92
N ALA A 272 -9.35 -3.59 -7.30
CA ALA A 272 -8.44 -4.73 -7.18
C ALA A 272 -8.01 -5.20 -8.57
N PHE A 273 -6.71 -5.24 -8.82
CA PHE A 273 -6.16 -5.58 -10.13
C PHE A 273 -5.06 -6.62 -9.97
N GLU A 274 -5.13 -7.66 -10.79
CA GLU A 274 -4.09 -8.69 -10.92
C GLU A 274 -3.13 -8.38 -12.08
N ALA A 275 -2.01 -9.09 -12.11
CA ALA A 275 -0.93 -8.88 -13.06
C ALA A 275 -1.38 -8.74 -14.52
N ALA A 276 -2.22 -9.65 -15.02
CA ALA A 276 -2.70 -9.63 -16.40
C ALA A 276 -3.54 -8.38 -16.70
N GLN A 277 -4.45 -8.03 -15.79
CA GLN A 277 -5.29 -6.83 -15.92
C GLN A 277 -4.46 -5.54 -15.93
N VAL A 278 -3.38 -5.49 -15.13
CA VAL A 278 -2.49 -4.32 -15.09
C VAL A 278 -1.70 -4.16 -16.39
N LEU A 279 -1.25 -5.24 -17.00
CA LEU A 279 -0.61 -5.21 -18.31
C LEU A 279 -1.57 -4.67 -19.39
N GLU A 280 -2.82 -5.16 -19.41
CA GLU A 280 -3.86 -4.64 -20.32
C GLU A 280 -4.18 -3.16 -20.07
N ARG A 281 -4.23 -2.74 -18.78
CA ARG A 281 -4.45 -1.34 -18.42
C ARG A 281 -3.31 -0.46 -18.94
N PHE A 282 -2.08 -0.89 -18.77
CA PHE A 282 -0.91 -0.16 -19.27
C PHE A 282 -0.92 -0.04 -20.78
N GLU A 283 -1.26 -1.11 -21.50
CA GLU A 283 -1.39 -1.07 -22.96
C GLU A 283 -2.47 -0.07 -23.44
N LYS A 284 -3.59 0.02 -22.72
CA LYS A 284 -4.73 0.88 -23.08
C LYS A 284 -4.58 2.33 -22.65
N MET A 285 -4.02 2.58 -21.46
CA MET A 285 -4.06 3.88 -20.80
C MET A 285 -2.67 4.51 -20.60
N GLY A 286 -1.60 3.75 -20.88
CA GLY A 286 -0.23 4.17 -20.58
C GLY A 286 0.05 4.22 -19.08
N ASP A 287 1.08 4.94 -18.70
CA ASP A 287 1.45 5.14 -17.30
C ASP A 287 0.70 6.32 -16.68
N LEU A 288 -0.40 6.03 -16.00
CA LEU A 288 -1.22 7.03 -15.28
C LEU A 288 -0.45 7.73 -14.14
N HIS A 289 0.69 7.18 -13.72
CA HIS A 289 1.52 7.74 -12.65
C HIS A 289 2.72 8.56 -13.18
N ALA A 290 2.91 8.63 -14.51
CA ALA A 290 3.99 9.37 -15.15
C ALA A 290 4.10 10.85 -14.70
N PRO A 291 3.00 11.59 -14.46
CA PRO A 291 3.09 12.97 -13.98
C PRO A 291 3.82 13.11 -12.64
N VAL A 292 3.76 12.09 -11.75
CA VAL A 292 4.43 12.09 -10.44
C VAL A 292 5.94 12.27 -10.56
N LEU A 293 6.52 11.84 -11.69
CA LEU A 293 7.96 11.94 -11.93
C LEU A 293 8.44 13.33 -12.35
N LYS A 294 7.56 14.18 -12.86
CA LYS A 294 7.95 15.41 -13.56
C LYS A 294 7.29 16.68 -13.02
N LEU A 295 6.08 16.56 -12.47
CA LEU A 295 5.31 17.69 -12.02
C LEU A 295 6.01 18.36 -10.83
N LYS A 296 6.27 19.67 -10.97
CA LYS A 296 6.92 20.49 -9.96
C LYS A 296 5.88 21.26 -9.16
N GLN A 297 5.82 20.99 -7.87
CA GLN A 297 4.89 21.64 -6.96
C GLN A 297 5.61 22.06 -5.67
N LYS A 298 5.07 23.04 -4.99
CA LYS A 298 5.54 23.47 -3.66
C LYS A 298 4.39 23.36 -2.67
N LEU A 299 4.68 22.83 -1.49
CA LEU A 299 3.70 22.80 -0.42
C LEU A 299 3.39 24.23 0.06
N PRO A 300 2.11 24.55 0.40
CA PRO A 300 1.75 25.80 1.00
C PRO A 300 2.39 25.93 2.39
N ASP A 301 2.69 27.15 2.81
CA ASP A 301 3.16 27.42 4.17
C ASP A 301 1.97 27.42 5.13
N LEU A 302 1.79 26.33 5.86
CA LEU A 302 0.71 26.19 6.85
C LEU A 302 0.84 27.19 8.02
N ARG A 303 2.04 27.76 8.27
CA ARG A 303 2.25 28.76 9.31
C ARG A 303 1.64 30.13 8.97
N GLY A 304 1.49 30.43 7.68
CA GLY A 304 0.81 31.65 7.20
C GLY A 304 -0.72 31.55 7.19
N ALA A 305 -1.27 30.35 7.05
CA ALA A 305 -2.71 30.12 6.96
C ALA A 305 -3.46 30.37 8.29
N THR A 306 -2.79 30.23 9.44
CA THR A 306 -3.38 30.49 10.77
C THR A 306 -3.50 31.98 11.10
N SER A 307 -2.82 32.87 10.37
CA SER A 307 -2.90 34.31 10.60
C SER A 307 -3.88 35.05 9.65
N SER A 308 -4.41 34.36 8.63
CA SER A 308 -5.37 34.88 7.66
C SER A 308 -6.75 34.19 7.74
N ALA A 309 -7.11 33.62 8.88
CA ALA A 309 -8.46 33.12 9.12
C ALA A 309 -9.41 34.28 9.47
N ALA A 310 -9.66 35.12 8.47
CA ALA A 310 -10.90 35.86 8.36
C ALA A 310 -11.86 34.97 7.55
N GLU A 311 -12.82 34.40 8.27
CA GLU A 311 -13.99 33.62 7.84
C GLU A 311 -13.77 32.46 6.86
N PRO A 312 -13.90 31.19 7.32
CA PRO A 312 -14.14 30.10 6.41
C PRO A 312 -15.56 30.25 5.88
N GLY A 313 -15.67 30.52 4.58
CA GLY A 313 -16.92 30.27 3.86
C GLY A 313 -17.28 28.79 4.08
N ALA A 314 -18.24 28.52 4.93
CA ALA A 314 -18.83 27.23 5.10
C ALA A 314 -19.37 26.77 3.76
N VAL A 315 -18.65 25.86 3.10
CA VAL A 315 -19.21 25.10 1.99
C VAL A 315 -20.17 24.13 2.63
N ASP A 316 -21.47 24.48 2.55
CA ASP A 316 -22.59 23.69 3.05
C ASP A 316 -22.70 22.37 2.25
N LEU A 317 -21.93 21.37 2.66
CA LEU A 317 -21.98 20.00 2.12
C LEU A 317 -23.21 19.23 2.60
N ALA A 318 -24.09 19.83 3.42
CA ALA A 318 -25.33 19.21 3.89
C ALA A 318 -26.48 19.33 2.88
N ALA A 319 -26.35 20.16 1.83
CA ALA A 319 -27.45 20.45 0.90
C ALA A 319 -27.63 19.43 -0.23
N GLN A 320 -26.70 18.49 -0.43
CA GLN A 320 -26.79 17.51 -1.54
C GLN A 320 -27.29 16.10 -1.14
N ALA A 321 -27.70 15.89 0.09
CA ALA A 321 -28.18 14.58 0.57
C ALA A 321 -29.71 14.49 0.70
N GLN A 322 -30.48 15.47 0.29
CA GLN A 322 -31.94 15.47 0.41
C GLN A 322 -32.66 15.81 -0.92
N GLU A 323 -32.56 14.93 -1.89
CA GLU A 323 -33.61 14.78 -2.90
C GLU A 323 -34.27 13.40 -2.75
N SER A 324 -35.38 13.40 -2.02
CA SER A 324 -36.32 12.29 -1.95
C SER A 324 -37.28 12.37 -3.16
N PRO A 325 -37.68 11.26 -3.78
CA PRO A 325 -38.63 11.29 -4.89
C PRO A 325 -40.05 11.61 -4.41
N PRO A 326 -40.95 12.11 -5.30
CA PRO A 326 -42.23 12.70 -4.93
C PRO A 326 -43.26 11.61 -4.53
N LYS A 327 -44.02 11.93 -3.47
CA LYS A 327 -45.16 11.18 -3.01
C LYS A 327 -46.32 11.29 -4.04
N SER A 328 -46.80 10.21 -4.53
CA SER A 328 -48.13 10.11 -5.18
C SER A 328 -49.18 9.64 -4.18
N GLY A 329 -50.30 10.31 -4.22
CA GLY A 329 -51.38 10.38 -3.24
C GLY A 329 -52.15 9.11 -2.91
N ALA A 330 -52.75 9.17 -1.76
CA ALA A 330 -53.82 8.28 -1.31
C ALA A 330 -55.18 8.56 -2.02
N PRO A 331 -56.17 7.67 -1.94
CA PRO A 331 -57.03 7.69 -0.75
C PRO A 331 -57.70 6.33 -0.33
N GLY A 332 -58.05 6.30 0.94
CA GLY A 332 -59.37 5.82 1.42
C GLY A 332 -59.53 4.41 1.94
N GLY A 333 -59.86 4.28 3.22
CA GLY A 333 -60.98 3.48 3.65
C GLY A 333 -60.72 2.34 4.65
N SER A 334 -61.08 2.62 5.87
CA SER A 334 -61.90 1.88 6.86
C SER A 334 -61.35 0.62 7.58
N LYS A 335 -61.23 0.79 8.90
CA LYS A 335 -61.80 0.01 10.05
C LYS A 335 -61.67 -1.51 10.12
N ALA A 336 -61.05 -2.03 11.13
CA ALA A 336 -61.62 -2.58 12.39
C ALA A 336 -60.65 -3.64 13.00
N ALA A 337 -60.33 -3.40 14.23
CA ALA A 337 -60.52 -4.19 15.42
C ALA A 337 -59.96 -5.62 15.52
N GLY A 338 -59.23 -5.85 16.58
CA GLY A 338 -59.40 -7.05 17.39
C GLY A 338 -58.15 -7.77 17.87
N ASN A 339 -57.79 -7.45 19.10
CA ASN A 339 -57.41 -8.35 20.23
C ASN A 339 -56.27 -9.40 20.08
N SER A 340 -55.26 -9.20 20.85
CA SER A 340 -54.95 -9.79 22.19
C SER A 340 -54.33 -11.19 22.23
N ALA A 341 -53.38 -11.25 23.11
CA ALA A 341 -52.95 -12.30 24.04
C ALA A 341 -51.66 -13.04 23.68
N GLU A 342 -50.60 -12.75 24.45
CA GLU A 342 -50.03 -13.59 25.54
C GLU A 342 -49.48 -14.95 25.10
N ALA A 343 -48.36 -15.41 25.44
CA ALA A 343 -47.45 -15.39 26.55
C ALA A 343 -46.51 -16.60 26.49
N LYS A 344 -45.38 -16.47 27.19
CA LYS A 344 -44.56 -17.52 27.91
C LYS A 344 -43.65 -18.39 27.07
N ALA A 345 -42.36 -18.23 27.21
CA ALA A 345 -41.41 -18.63 28.29
C ALA A 345 -41.08 -20.11 28.31
N SER A 346 -39.78 -20.38 28.32
CA SER A 346 -39.00 -21.32 29.11
C SER A 346 -37.97 -22.06 28.26
N GLN A 347 -36.80 -22.03 28.62
CA GLN A 347 -35.88 -22.63 29.59
C GLN A 347 -34.73 -23.40 28.90
N LYS A 348 -33.55 -23.02 29.32
CA LYS A 348 -32.32 -23.84 29.24
C LYS A 348 -32.48 -25.10 30.07
N PRO A 349 -31.65 -26.16 29.89
CA PRO A 349 -30.52 -26.26 30.81
C PRO A 349 -29.19 -26.74 30.21
N ALA A 350 -28.21 -26.58 31.08
CA ALA A 350 -26.78 -26.80 30.98
C ALA A 350 -26.34 -28.25 31.27
N SER A 351 -25.00 -28.40 31.23
CA SER A 351 -24.09 -29.46 31.74
C SER A 351 -23.52 -30.37 30.67
N SER A 352 -22.28 -30.76 30.65
CA SER A 352 -21.22 -30.91 31.67
C SER A 352 -19.87 -31.26 30.97
N ARG A 353 -18.79 -30.77 31.57
CA ARG A 353 -17.43 -31.29 31.35
C ARG A 353 -17.25 -32.64 32.03
N PRO A 354 -16.19 -33.44 31.71
CA PRO A 354 -15.05 -33.44 32.62
C PRO A 354 -13.65 -33.46 31.96
N ALA A 355 -12.71 -33.08 32.81
CA ALA A 355 -11.26 -33.05 32.62
C ALA A 355 -10.60 -34.41 32.99
N THR A 356 -9.40 -34.64 32.41
CA THR A 356 -8.26 -35.39 33.03
C THR A 356 -7.05 -35.16 32.15
N ALA A 357 -5.99 -34.63 32.58
CA ALA A 357 -4.88 -34.94 33.47
C ALA A 357 -3.58 -35.16 32.65
N LYS A 358 -2.57 -34.36 33.00
CA LYS A 358 -1.15 -34.52 32.63
C LYS A 358 -0.53 -35.76 33.28
N PRO A 359 0.63 -36.22 32.77
CA PRO A 359 1.78 -36.16 33.66
C PRO A 359 3.08 -35.62 33.05
N ALA A 360 3.92 -35.21 33.97
CA ALA A 360 5.21 -34.57 33.83
C ALA A 360 6.39 -35.61 33.78
N GLY A 361 7.56 -35.12 33.36
CA GLY A 361 8.87 -35.71 33.60
C GLY A 361 9.80 -35.59 32.40
N LYS A 362 10.98 -35.12 32.44
CA LYS A 362 12.11 -34.92 33.33
C LYS A 362 13.22 -34.21 32.53
N LYS A 363 13.93 -33.32 33.16
CA LYS A 363 15.18 -32.67 32.75
C LYS A 363 16.32 -33.67 32.55
N THR A 364 17.21 -33.42 31.56
CA THR A 364 18.66 -33.65 31.72
C THR A 364 19.44 -32.62 30.90
N SER A 365 20.28 -31.91 31.61
CA SER A 365 21.32 -31.02 31.17
C SER A 365 22.55 -31.83 30.74
N VAL A 366 23.23 -31.43 29.64
CA VAL A 366 24.69 -31.65 29.49
C VAL A 366 25.33 -30.43 28.84
N ASN A 367 26.21 -29.88 29.62
CA ASN A 367 27.15 -28.79 29.34
C ASN A 367 28.42 -29.40 28.70
N ARG A 368 28.97 -28.78 27.61
CA ARG A 368 30.42 -28.85 27.33
C ARG A 368 30.93 -27.78 26.35
N LYS A 369 31.68 -26.96 26.92
CA LYS A 369 32.79 -26.08 26.59
C LYS A 369 33.59 -26.32 25.27
N ARG A 370 33.90 -25.17 24.61
CA ARG A 370 35.19 -24.66 24.03
C ARG A 370 35.99 -25.53 23.04
N ARG A 371 36.29 -24.97 21.85
CA ARG A 371 37.62 -24.38 21.51
C ARG A 371 37.61 -23.81 20.08
N ALA A 372 38.35 -22.70 19.96
CA ALA A 372 38.77 -21.98 18.79
C ALA A 372 39.70 -22.80 17.86
N VAL A 373 39.60 -22.52 16.57
CA VAL A 373 40.68 -22.04 15.68
C VAL A 373 40.03 -21.16 14.64
#